data_ee9d6ddce020165b6b27a5ea0b84c740
#
_entry.id   ee9d6ddce020165b6b27a5ea0b84c740
#
_cell.length_a   1.000
_cell.length_b   1.000
_cell.length_c   1.000
_cell.angle_alpha   90.00
_cell.angle_beta   90.00
_cell.angle_gamma   90.00
#
_symmetry.space_group_name_H-M   'P 1'
#
loop_
_entity.id
_entity.type
_entity.pdbx_description
1 polymer ?
#
loop_
_entity_poly.entity_id
_entity_poly.type
_entity_poly.pdbx_seq_one_letter_code
_entity_poly.pdbx_strand_id
1 'polypeptide(L)' 'DKKEFQKGKRVIHKNIGKGTVIELKEDKIKIKFDNSKKPRLFSIKYLMEQGLLELEK' A
#
# COMPACT_ATOMS: atom_id res chain seq x y z
N ASP A 1 -4.91 -2.94 -10.90
CA ASP A 1 -5.37 -4.26 -10.58
C ASP A 1 -4.86 -4.69 -9.22
N LYS A 2 -5.72 -5.29 -8.41
CA LYS A 2 -5.38 -5.69 -7.06
C LYS A 2 -4.19 -6.63 -6.99
N LYS A 3 -3.97 -7.42 -8.04
CA LYS A 3 -2.87 -8.38 -8.05
C LYS A 3 -1.50 -7.71 -8.00
N GLU A 4 -1.43 -6.45 -8.36
CA GLU A 4 -0.16 -5.73 -8.35
C GLU A 4 0.33 -5.43 -6.94
N PHE A 5 -0.58 -5.39 -5.96
CA PHE A 5 -0.23 -4.97 -4.61
C PHE A 5 -0.27 -6.13 -3.62
N GLN A 6 0.32 -7.24 -4.00
CA GLN A 6 0.33 -8.42 -3.17
C GLN A 6 1.31 -8.29 -2.00
N LYS A 7 1.09 -9.15 -0.99
CA LYS A 7 1.96 -9.19 0.18
C LYS A 7 3.42 -9.31 -0.24
N GLY A 8 4.27 -8.49 0.36
CA GLY A 8 5.69 -8.48 0.09
C GLY A 8 6.13 -7.48 -0.97
N LYS A 9 5.18 -6.89 -1.69
CA LYS A 9 5.54 -5.92 -2.72
C LYS A 9 5.90 -4.57 -2.12
N ARG A 10 6.87 -3.90 -2.76
CA ARG A 10 7.23 -2.54 -2.36
C ARG A 10 6.32 -1.56 -3.07
N VAL A 11 5.86 -0.56 -2.34
CA VAL A 11 4.92 0.42 -2.88
C VAL A 11 5.35 1.83 -2.48
N ILE A 12 4.81 2.81 -3.18
CA ILE A 12 5.05 4.21 -2.89
C ILE A 12 3.70 4.91 -2.74
N HIS A 13 3.47 5.50 -1.57
CA HIS A 13 2.30 6.33 -1.33
C HIS A 13 2.69 7.78 -1.55
N LYS A 14 1.92 8.51 -2.35
CA LYS A 14 2.28 9.87 -2.74
C LYS A 14 2.55 10.81 -1.58
N ASN A 15 1.81 10.67 -0.50
CA ASN A 15 1.91 11.59 0.62
C ASN A 15 2.75 11.06 1.78
N ILE A 16 2.99 9.76 1.83
CA ILE A 16 3.65 9.13 2.97
C ILE A 16 5.05 8.63 2.64
N GLY A 17 5.21 8.06 1.45
CA GLY A 17 6.50 7.55 1.03
C GLY A 17 6.48 6.06 0.76
N LYS A 18 7.66 5.45 0.79
CA LYS A 18 7.82 4.04 0.44
C LYS A 18 7.46 3.12 1.59
N GLY A 19 6.94 1.95 1.24
CA GLY A 19 6.58 0.95 2.22
C GLY A 19 6.47 -0.42 1.60
N THR A 20 6.11 -1.40 2.44
CA THR A 20 5.95 -2.79 2.02
C THR A 20 4.55 -3.25 2.37
N VAL A 21 3.90 -3.92 1.43
CA VAL A 21 2.58 -4.51 1.69
C VAL A 21 2.79 -5.72 2.60
N ILE A 22 2.20 -5.68 3.79
CA ILE A 22 2.33 -6.81 4.71
C ILE A 22 1.08 -7.65 4.79
N GLU A 23 -0.05 -7.12 4.34
CA GLU A 23 -1.28 -7.89 4.32
C GLU A 23 -2.22 -7.31 3.28
N LEU A 24 -2.94 -8.19 2.59
CA LEU A 24 -3.97 -7.82 1.63
C LEU A 24 -5.17 -8.69 1.90
N LYS A 25 -6.31 -8.07 2.24
CA LYS A 25 -7.51 -8.82 2.57
C LYS A 25 -8.74 -8.10 2.04
N GLU A 26 -9.42 -8.73 1.11
CA GLU A 26 -10.61 -8.16 0.46
C GLU A 26 -10.25 -6.80 -0.15
N ASP A 27 -10.86 -5.71 0.31
CA ASP A 27 -10.54 -4.38 -0.20
C ASP A 27 -9.64 -3.58 0.73
N LYS A 28 -9.03 -4.25 1.72
CA LYS A 28 -8.13 -3.60 2.67
C LYS A 28 -6.69 -3.98 2.40
N ILE A 29 -5.81 -3.01 2.53
CA ILE A 29 -4.39 -3.23 2.36
C ILE A 29 -3.66 -2.65 3.57
N LYS A 30 -2.76 -3.46 4.14
CA LYS A 30 -1.95 -3.02 5.28
C LYS A 30 -0.52 -2.80 4.79
N ILE A 31 -0.01 -1.61 5.01
CA ILE A 31 1.31 -1.22 4.52
C ILE A 31 2.17 -0.76 5.69
N LYS A 32 3.38 -1.32 5.77
CA LYS A 32 4.38 -0.87 6.73
C LYS A 32 5.31 0.09 6.02
N PHE A 33 5.19 1.37 6.32
CA PHE A 33 6.02 2.38 5.70
C PHE A 33 7.41 2.42 6.33
N ASP A 34 8.42 2.71 5.52
CA ASP A 34 9.81 2.68 5.98
C ASP A 34 10.07 3.71 7.08
N ASN A 35 9.35 4.82 7.06
CA ASN A 35 9.54 5.88 8.04
C ASN A 35 8.59 5.77 9.24
N SER A 36 7.93 4.65 9.40
CA SER A 36 6.98 4.45 10.48
C SER A 36 7.22 3.10 11.14
N LYS A 37 6.97 3.02 12.45
CA LYS A 37 7.17 1.79 13.20
C LYS A 37 5.97 0.86 13.12
N LYS A 38 4.79 1.40 12.85
CA LYS A 38 3.57 0.61 12.84
C LYS A 38 2.93 0.59 11.46
N PRO A 39 2.35 -0.54 11.04
CA PRO A 39 1.66 -0.59 9.76
C PRO A 39 0.38 0.23 9.80
N ARG A 40 -0.06 0.62 8.61
CA ARG A 40 -1.30 1.37 8.46
C ARG A 40 -2.24 0.63 7.52
N LEU A 41 -3.52 0.72 7.81
CA LEU A 41 -4.56 0.04 7.04
C LEU A 41 -5.30 1.03 6.15
N PHE A 42 -5.46 0.66 4.89
CA PHE A 42 -6.13 1.52 3.90
C PHE A 42 -7.19 0.75 3.14
N SER A 43 -8.11 1.48 2.53
CA SER A 43 -9.00 0.92 1.53
C SER A 43 -8.29 0.94 0.18
N ILE A 44 -8.18 -0.22 -0.46
CA ILE A 44 -7.55 -0.31 -1.78
C ILE A 44 -8.34 0.54 -2.78
N LYS A 45 -9.65 0.45 -2.71
CA LYS A 45 -10.51 1.20 -3.61
C LYS A 45 -10.22 2.69 -3.53
N TYR A 46 -10.12 3.21 -2.32
CA TYR A 46 -9.85 4.62 -2.13
C TYR A 46 -8.49 5.01 -2.71
N LEU A 47 -7.46 4.20 -2.41
CA LEU A 47 -6.12 4.49 -2.91
C LEU A 47 -6.07 4.48 -4.44
N MET A 48 -6.78 3.54 -5.06
CA MET A 48 -6.82 3.46 -6.51
C MET A 48 -7.57 4.63 -7.12
N GLU A 49 -8.72 4.98 -6.55
CA GLU A 49 -9.53 6.07 -7.07
C GLU A 49 -8.81 7.41 -6.99
N GLN A 50 -8.01 7.59 -5.95
CA GLN A 50 -7.28 8.84 -5.75
C GLN A 50 -5.89 8.81 -6.39
N GLY A 51 -5.48 7.68 -6.93
CA GLY A 51 -4.16 7.56 -7.55
C GLY A 51 -3.02 7.76 -6.58
N LEU A 52 -3.18 7.31 -5.34
CA LEU A 52 -2.21 7.57 -4.28
C LEU A 52 -1.14 6.51 -4.13
N LEU A 53 -1.33 5.33 -4.68
CA LEU A 53 -0.41 4.22 -4.47
C LEU A 53 0.14 3.70 -5.79
N GLU A 54 1.45 3.48 -5.84
CA GLU A 54 2.12 2.91 -6.99
C GLU A 54 3.10 1.83 -6.53
N LEU A 55 3.40 0.91 -7.44
CA LEU A 55 4.46 -0.05 -7.19
C LEU A 55 5.82 0.64 -7.33
N GLU A 56 6.73 0.29 -6.44
CA GLU A 56 8.09 0.78 -6.54
C GLU A 56 8.79 0.04 -7.67
N LYS A 57 9.39 0.79 -8.58
CA LYS A 57 10.09 0.21 -9.73
C LYS A 57 11.55 -0.02 -9.46
#